data_e6dde5eee19dc01c91757123e25f21bc
#
_entry.id   e6dde5eee19dc01c91757123e25f21bc
#
_cell.length_a   1.000
_cell.length_b   1.000
_cell.length_c   1.000
_cell.angle_alpha   90.00
_cell.angle_beta   90.00
_cell.angle_gamma   90.00
#
_symmetry.space_group_name_H-M   'P 1'
#
loop_
_entity.id
_entity.type
_entity.pdbx_description
1 polymer ?
#
loop_
_entity_poly.entity_id
_entity_poly.type
_entity_poly.pdbx_seq_one_letter_code
_entity_poly.pdbx_strand_id
1 'polypeptide(L)'
;MIPLDLTADREGERLDAFLARSVPDLTRSAAQRLLERGAVTLRGRAAKKNDKTRLGDTLTVCLPEPQPVDLVPQDIPLDVIYEDDDVIVVNKPVGLVVHPAAGHPDGTLVNALLYHCGESLSGINGALRPGIVHRIDRDTSGLLIAAKNDYAHQALATQLQDHSLYREYEAVCVGGLREDGGTVDAPIGRHPTDRKKMCVDWKNGRPAVTHWTVLERFPGYTHIQCRLETGRTHQIRVHLASIGHPLLGDVVYGAKKPVPGLAGQCLHARRLSFVHPRTGERVTVECPLPAYFTQVLTKLRHLV
;
A
#
# COMPACT_ATOMS: atom_id res chain seq x y z
N MET A 1 29.08 -4.86 -8.99
CA MET A 1 28.17 -5.87 -9.59
C MET A 1 28.70 -7.26 -9.21
N ILE A 2 27.87 -8.05 -8.58
CA ILE A 2 28.24 -9.38 -8.07
C ILE A 2 27.83 -10.41 -9.14
N PRO A 3 28.77 -11.13 -9.76
CA PRO A 3 28.45 -12.21 -10.69
C PRO A 3 27.90 -13.42 -9.92
N LEU A 4 26.82 -13.98 -10.39
CA LEU A 4 26.19 -15.19 -9.89
C LEU A 4 26.04 -16.18 -11.05
N ASP A 5 26.65 -17.36 -10.91
CA ASP A 5 26.54 -18.42 -11.89
C ASP A 5 25.38 -19.36 -11.53
N LEU A 6 24.54 -19.65 -12.52
CA LEU A 6 23.37 -20.51 -12.40
C LEU A 6 23.43 -21.60 -13.47
N THR A 7 22.92 -22.77 -13.12
CA THR A 7 22.75 -23.87 -14.10
C THR A 7 21.26 -24.15 -14.27
N ALA A 8 20.82 -24.19 -15.52
CA ALA A 8 19.41 -24.46 -15.81
C ALA A 8 19.05 -25.92 -15.56
N ASP A 9 18.03 -26.13 -14.73
CA ASP A 9 17.49 -27.41 -14.30
C ASP A 9 16.25 -27.86 -15.12
N ARG A 10 15.82 -27.04 -16.08
CA ARG A 10 14.64 -27.31 -16.95
C ARG A 10 14.88 -26.82 -18.36
N GLU A 11 14.30 -27.55 -19.31
CA GLU A 11 14.30 -27.18 -20.72
C GLU A 11 13.09 -26.32 -21.08
N GLY A 12 13.28 -25.35 -21.99
CA GLY A 12 12.21 -24.54 -22.56
C GLY A 12 11.64 -23.46 -21.65
N GLU A 13 12.16 -23.28 -20.44
CA GLU A 13 11.73 -22.23 -19.51
C GLU A 13 12.21 -20.86 -20.01
N ARG A 14 11.38 -19.84 -19.90
CA ARG A 14 11.80 -18.46 -20.22
C ARG A 14 12.82 -17.95 -19.23
N LEU A 15 13.85 -17.26 -19.69
CA LEU A 15 14.92 -16.77 -18.82
C LEU A 15 14.44 -15.86 -17.69
N ASP A 16 13.43 -15.00 -17.94
CA ASP A 16 12.85 -14.13 -16.90
C ASP A 16 12.18 -14.92 -15.78
N ALA A 17 11.58 -16.05 -16.11
CA ALA A 17 10.95 -16.94 -15.14
C ALA A 17 11.99 -17.78 -14.37
N PHE A 18 12.96 -18.35 -15.09
CA PHE A 18 14.07 -19.10 -14.50
C PHE A 18 14.84 -18.24 -13.48
N LEU A 19 15.25 -17.02 -13.87
CA LEU A 19 15.99 -16.10 -13.00
C LEU A 19 15.19 -15.74 -11.75
N ALA A 20 13.91 -15.42 -11.90
CA ALA A 20 13.05 -15.09 -10.77
C ALA A 20 12.82 -16.24 -9.79
N ARG A 21 12.93 -17.48 -10.25
CA ARG A 21 12.84 -18.68 -9.41
C ARG A 21 14.17 -19.07 -8.76
N SER A 22 15.26 -18.84 -9.47
CA SER A 22 16.60 -19.35 -9.08
C SER A 22 17.41 -18.34 -8.24
N VAL A 23 17.07 -17.04 -8.29
CA VAL A 23 17.75 -15.98 -7.54
C VAL A 23 16.84 -15.49 -6.43
N PRO A 24 17.23 -15.60 -5.15
CA PRO A 24 16.45 -15.07 -4.03
C PRO A 24 16.13 -13.59 -4.24
N ASP A 25 14.91 -13.18 -3.86
CA ASP A 25 14.39 -11.80 -3.92
C ASP A 25 14.36 -11.15 -5.32
N LEU A 26 14.71 -11.88 -6.38
CA LEU A 26 14.65 -11.37 -7.75
C LEU A 26 13.24 -11.56 -8.33
N THR A 27 12.52 -10.45 -8.50
CA THR A 27 11.21 -10.50 -9.17
C THR A 27 11.36 -10.70 -10.68
N ARG A 28 10.34 -11.29 -11.33
CA ARG A 28 10.33 -11.48 -12.79
C ARG A 28 10.53 -10.17 -13.56
N SER A 29 9.98 -9.06 -13.08
CA SER A 29 10.16 -7.73 -13.66
C SER A 29 11.61 -7.23 -13.51
N ALA A 30 12.26 -7.54 -12.40
CA ALA A 30 13.68 -7.23 -12.21
C ALA A 30 14.56 -8.08 -13.10
N ALA A 31 14.28 -9.38 -13.26
CA ALA A 31 14.96 -10.27 -14.19
C ALA A 31 14.86 -9.76 -15.65
N GLN A 32 13.69 -9.29 -16.08
CA GLN A 32 13.53 -8.68 -17.39
C GLN A 32 14.41 -7.45 -17.59
N ARG A 33 14.50 -6.56 -16.60
CA ARG A 33 15.39 -5.39 -16.66
C ARG A 33 16.88 -5.78 -16.74
N LEU A 34 17.30 -6.84 -16.04
CA LEU A 34 18.66 -7.36 -16.15
C LEU A 34 18.97 -7.88 -17.56
N LEU A 35 18.04 -8.62 -18.16
CA LEU A 35 18.15 -9.09 -19.55
C LEU A 35 18.21 -7.91 -20.53
N GLU A 36 17.37 -6.90 -20.39
CA GLU A 36 17.33 -5.69 -21.23
C GLU A 36 18.62 -4.85 -21.13
N ARG A 37 19.28 -4.84 -19.96
CA ARG A 37 20.53 -4.14 -19.73
C ARG A 37 21.78 -4.96 -20.11
N GLY A 38 21.61 -6.18 -20.62
CA GLY A 38 22.72 -7.07 -20.97
C GLY A 38 23.49 -7.61 -19.77
N ALA A 39 22.90 -7.54 -18.57
CA ALA A 39 23.52 -8.03 -17.33
C ALA A 39 23.42 -9.56 -17.14
N VAL A 40 22.92 -10.28 -18.13
CA VAL A 40 22.80 -11.74 -18.13
C VAL A 40 23.48 -12.31 -19.37
N THR A 41 24.36 -13.28 -19.16
CA THR A 41 24.93 -14.07 -20.24
C THR A 41 24.37 -15.50 -20.20
N LEU A 42 24.14 -16.06 -21.37
CA LEU A 42 23.71 -17.45 -21.57
C LEU A 42 24.72 -18.14 -22.47
N ARG A 43 25.36 -19.22 -22.03
CA ARG A 43 26.39 -19.94 -22.81
C ARG A 43 27.49 -19.00 -23.30
N GLY A 44 27.94 -18.04 -22.46
CA GLY A 44 28.99 -17.08 -22.79
C GLY A 44 28.59 -15.92 -23.74
N ARG A 45 27.32 -15.80 -24.17
CA ARG A 45 26.81 -14.67 -24.95
C ARG A 45 25.75 -13.87 -24.21
N ALA A 46 25.56 -12.62 -24.56
CA ALA A 46 24.49 -11.81 -24.01
C ALA A 46 23.13 -12.47 -24.23
N ALA A 47 22.37 -12.67 -23.15
CA ALA A 47 21.06 -13.29 -23.18
C ALA A 47 20.00 -12.32 -23.73
N LYS A 48 19.08 -12.83 -24.53
CA LYS A 48 17.95 -12.06 -25.09
C LYS A 48 16.66 -12.38 -24.36
N LYS A 49 15.73 -11.43 -24.33
CA LYS A 49 14.41 -11.54 -23.67
C LYS A 49 13.60 -12.79 -24.05
N ASN A 50 13.76 -13.26 -25.30
CA ASN A 50 13.04 -14.41 -25.83
C ASN A 50 13.83 -15.73 -25.76
N ASP A 51 15.06 -15.70 -25.23
CA ASP A 51 15.82 -16.92 -25.04
C ASP A 51 15.16 -17.81 -23.99
N LYS A 52 15.28 -19.12 -24.19
CA LYS A 52 14.81 -20.16 -23.26
C LYS A 52 15.97 -21.02 -22.79
N THR A 53 15.83 -21.59 -21.62
CA THR A 53 16.79 -22.52 -21.05
C THR A 53 16.82 -23.85 -21.81
N ARG A 54 18.01 -24.48 -21.86
CA ARG A 54 18.17 -25.93 -22.09
C ARG A 54 18.74 -26.55 -20.82
N LEU A 55 18.41 -27.79 -20.57
CA LEU A 55 18.95 -28.51 -19.43
C LEU A 55 20.50 -28.44 -19.43
N GLY A 56 21.10 -28.02 -18.32
CA GLY A 56 22.55 -27.87 -18.18
C GLY A 56 23.13 -26.56 -18.74
N ASP A 57 22.30 -25.64 -19.26
CA ASP A 57 22.79 -24.32 -19.67
C ASP A 57 23.39 -23.55 -18.51
N THR A 58 24.55 -22.92 -18.75
CA THR A 58 25.20 -22.02 -17.80
C THR A 58 24.78 -20.56 -18.08
N LEU A 59 24.34 -19.89 -17.03
CA LEU A 59 24.00 -18.47 -17.05
C LEU A 59 24.85 -17.74 -16.02
N THR A 60 25.48 -16.64 -16.41
CA THR A 60 26.08 -15.70 -15.46
C THR A 60 25.21 -14.46 -15.36
N VAL A 61 24.77 -14.13 -14.16
CA VAL A 61 23.91 -12.97 -13.87
C VAL A 61 24.73 -11.96 -13.09
N CYS A 62 24.97 -10.79 -13.66
CA CYS A 62 25.57 -9.66 -12.93
C CYS A 62 24.50 -8.90 -12.16
N LEU A 63 24.34 -9.23 -10.87
CA LEU A 63 23.41 -8.49 -10.01
C LEU A 63 24.00 -7.11 -9.71
N PRO A 64 23.19 -6.04 -9.78
CA PRO A 64 23.61 -4.75 -9.24
C PRO A 64 23.86 -4.94 -7.74
N GLU A 65 24.93 -4.34 -7.25
CA GLU A 65 25.12 -4.23 -5.80
C GLU A 65 23.85 -3.59 -5.22
N PRO A 66 23.34 -4.11 -4.08
CA PRO A 66 22.31 -3.41 -3.36
C PRO A 66 22.82 -1.99 -3.12
N GLN A 67 22.26 -1.01 -3.82
CA GLN A 67 22.47 0.37 -3.42
C GLN A 67 21.79 0.47 -2.06
N PRO A 68 22.51 0.79 -0.98
CA PRO A 68 21.87 1.21 0.25
C PRO A 68 20.99 2.39 -0.17
N VAL A 69 19.71 2.23 -0.13
CA VAL A 69 18.81 3.40 -0.13
C VAL A 69 18.95 3.90 1.30
N ASP A 70 19.93 4.77 1.52
CA ASP A 70 20.07 5.47 2.78
C ASP A 70 18.83 6.32 2.93
N LEU A 71 17.88 5.80 3.70
CA LEU A 71 16.73 6.58 4.13
C LEU A 71 17.24 7.67 5.06
N VAL A 72 17.35 8.88 4.54
CA VAL A 72 17.80 10.03 5.31
C VAL A 72 16.65 10.47 6.22
N PRO A 73 16.85 10.56 7.55
CA PRO A 73 15.90 11.19 8.44
C PRO A 73 15.63 12.64 8.01
N GLN A 74 14.36 13.05 7.98
CA GLN A 74 13.95 14.38 7.56
C GLN A 74 13.01 14.99 8.59
N ASP A 75 13.24 16.25 8.95
CA ASP A 75 12.39 17.02 9.86
C ASP A 75 11.09 17.44 9.16
N ILE A 76 10.18 16.45 9.07
CA ILE A 76 8.82 16.61 8.53
C ILE A 76 7.87 16.55 9.72
N PRO A 77 7.05 17.58 9.97
CA PRO A 77 6.13 17.61 11.09
C PRO A 77 5.19 16.41 11.09
N LEU A 78 5.08 15.71 12.24
CA LEU A 78 4.17 14.61 12.49
C LEU A 78 3.06 15.04 13.45
N ASP A 79 1.82 14.77 13.11
CA ASP A 79 0.69 14.86 14.03
C ASP A 79 0.57 13.51 14.76
N VAL A 80 1.23 13.39 15.91
CA VAL A 80 1.29 12.18 16.73
C VAL A 80 0.03 12.12 17.61
N ILE A 81 -0.76 11.07 17.43
CA ILE A 81 -2.01 10.83 18.19
C ILE A 81 -1.77 9.95 19.42
N TYR A 82 -0.86 8.98 19.30
CA TYR A 82 -0.46 8.09 20.39
C TYR A 82 0.98 7.66 20.20
N GLU A 83 1.75 7.60 21.25
CA GLU A 83 3.13 7.10 21.22
C GLU A 83 3.54 6.56 22.59
N ASP A 84 4.31 5.46 22.53
CA ASP A 84 5.03 4.86 23.67
C ASP A 84 6.35 4.23 23.19
N ASP A 85 6.93 3.33 23.97
CA ASP A 85 8.20 2.66 23.63
C ASP A 85 8.06 1.62 22.52
N ASP A 86 6.85 1.12 22.25
CA ASP A 86 6.60 0.03 21.32
C ASP A 86 5.97 0.49 20.00
N VAL A 87 5.08 1.47 20.04
CA VAL A 87 4.30 1.89 18.87
C VAL A 87 4.17 3.41 18.77
N ILE A 88 3.97 3.89 17.55
CA ILE A 88 3.58 5.27 17.27
C ILE A 88 2.39 5.27 16.31
N VAL A 89 1.36 6.05 16.61
CA VAL A 89 0.20 6.29 15.74
C VAL A 89 0.19 7.76 15.33
N VAL A 90 0.20 8.00 14.04
CA VAL A 90 0.20 9.34 13.45
C VAL A 90 -1.05 9.59 12.63
N ASN A 91 -1.52 10.83 12.60
CA ASN A 91 -2.53 11.32 11.68
C ASN A 91 -1.84 11.84 10.41
N LYS A 92 -1.70 10.97 9.41
CA LYS A 92 -1.01 11.31 8.16
C LYS A 92 -1.81 12.35 7.36
N PRO A 93 -1.21 13.47 6.92
CA PRO A 93 -1.87 14.41 6.03
C PRO A 93 -2.08 13.83 4.61
N VAL A 94 -3.00 14.43 3.86
CA VAL A 94 -3.13 14.21 2.41
C VAL A 94 -1.85 14.62 1.69
N GLY A 95 -1.48 13.91 0.63
CA GLY A 95 -0.30 14.20 -0.19
C GLY A 95 1.00 13.55 0.28
N LEU A 96 1.09 13.16 1.56
CA LEU A 96 2.28 12.50 2.10
C LEU A 96 2.31 11.02 1.72
N VAL A 97 3.37 10.59 1.02
CA VAL A 97 3.63 9.18 0.69
C VAL A 97 4.15 8.46 1.94
N VAL A 98 3.73 7.21 2.15
CA VAL A 98 4.13 6.46 3.36
C VAL A 98 5.59 6.06 3.34
N HIS A 99 6.09 5.52 2.22
CA HIS A 99 7.47 5.05 2.08
C HIS A 99 8.01 5.35 0.68
N PRO A 100 9.33 5.44 0.50
CA PRO A 100 9.95 5.73 -0.79
C PRO A 100 9.46 4.82 -1.91
N ALA A 101 9.20 5.42 -3.05
CA ALA A 101 8.75 4.74 -4.26
C ALA A 101 9.27 5.46 -5.51
N ALA A 102 9.10 4.86 -6.68
CA ALA A 102 9.45 5.52 -7.94
C ALA A 102 8.75 6.89 -8.08
N GLY A 103 9.52 7.96 -8.19
CA GLY A 103 9.03 9.34 -8.23
C GLY A 103 8.91 10.05 -6.88
N HIS A 104 9.16 9.35 -5.78
CA HIS A 104 9.21 9.89 -4.40
C HIS A 104 10.31 9.16 -3.62
N PRO A 105 11.58 9.48 -3.86
CA PRO A 105 12.72 8.83 -3.20
C PRO A 105 12.86 9.23 -1.73
N ASP A 106 12.35 10.38 -1.36
CA ASP A 106 12.39 11.01 -0.04
C ASP A 106 11.11 11.81 0.24
N GLY A 107 11.08 12.61 1.30
CA GLY A 107 9.91 13.40 1.69
C GLY A 107 8.71 12.52 2.08
N THR A 108 8.96 11.34 2.64
CA THR A 108 7.92 10.36 2.99
C THR A 108 7.68 10.29 4.50
N LEU A 109 6.58 9.66 4.89
CA LEU A 109 6.30 9.42 6.32
C LEU A 109 7.44 8.64 6.99
N VAL A 110 8.07 7.69 6.29
CA VAL A 110 9.21 6.95 6.84
C VAL A 110 10.39 7.86 7.14
N ASN A 111 10.68 8.85 6.27
CA ASN A 111 11.75 9.84 6.55
C ASN A 111 11.43 10.67 7.80
N ALA A 112 10.15 11.04 8.00
CA ALA A 112 9.70 11.75 9.19
C ALA A 112 9.79 10.88 10.46
N LEU A 113 9.35 9.63 10.38
CA LEU A 113 9.43 8.68 11.49
C LEU A 113 10.89 8.38 11.89
N LEU A 114 11.80 8.26 10.93
CA LEU A 114 13.24 8.11 11.22
C LEU A 114 13.81 9.31 11.96
N TYR A 115 13.39 10.52 11.60
CA TYR A 115 13.81 11.73 12.30
C TYR A 115 13.24 11.78 13.73
N HIS A 116 11.96 11.46 13.89
CA HIS A 116 11.25 11.54 15.16
C HIS A 116 11.67 10.43 16.14
N CYS A 117 11.75 9.18 15.66
CA CYS A 117 12.01 8.01 16.51
C CYS A 117 13.51 7.65 16.60
N GLY A 118 14.36 8.20 15.72
CA GLY A 118 15.78 7.85 15.65
C GLY A 118 16.00 6.35 15.35
N GLU A 119 16.85 5.71 16.13
CA GLU A 119 17.21 4.30 15.97
C GLU A 119 16.16 3.31 16.48
N SER A 120 15.06 3.79 17.06
CA SER A 120 14.06 2.92 17.71
C SER A 120 13.04 2.30 16.76
N LEU A 121 13.10 2.56 15.44
CA LEU A 121 12.17 1.93 14.49
C LEU A 121 12.55 0.48 14.16
N SER A 122 11.53 -0.40 14.08
CA SER A 122 11.74 -1.79 13.67
C SER A 122 12.35 -1.91 12.26
N GLY A 123 13.38 -2.76 12.14
CA GLY A 123 14.07 -3.05 10.88
C GLY A 123 13.50 -4.23 10.07
N ILE A 124 12.47 -4.93 10.55
CA ILE A 124 11.99 -6.21 9.97
C ILE A 124 11.65 -6.11 8.47
N ASN A 125 11.02 -5.01 8.03
CA ASN A 125 10.67 -4.82 6.63
C ASN A 125 11.82 -4.24 5.77
N GLY A 126 13.05 -4.31 6.29
CA GLY A 126 14.27 -3.86 5.62
C GLY A 126 14.42 -2.33 5.59
N ALA A 127 15.55 -1.88 5.04
CA ALA A 127 15.96 -0.49 5.04
C ALA A 127 14.96 0.51 4.40
N LEU A 128 14.02 0.04 3.57
CA LEU A 128 13.07 0.92 2.87
C LEU A 128 11.77 1.19 3.63
N ARG A 129 11.47 0.43 4.70
CA ARG A 129 10.17 0.49 5.40
C ARG A 129 10.29 0.26 6.91
N PRO A 130 11.25 0.90 7.60
CA PRO A 130 11.41 0.71 9.02
C PRO A 130 10.10 1.08 9.73
N GLY A 131 9.68 0.22 10.66
CA GLY A 131 8.48 0.39 11.46
C GLY A 131 7.13 0.22 10.75
N ILE A 132 7.08 0.19 9.42
CA ILE A 132 5.82 0.20 8.66
C ILE A 132 5.19 -1.19 8.61
N VAL A 133 4.07 -1.38 9.28
CA VAL A 133 3.28 -2.63 9.27
C VAL A 133 2.10 -2.60 8.29
N HIS A 134 1.55 -1.40 8.01
CA HIS A 134 0.52 -1.20 6.99
C HIS A 134 0.68 0.16 6.31
N ARG A 135 -0.16 0.42 5.32
CA ARG A 135 -0.11 1.69 4.58
C ARG A 135 -1.48 2.19 4.19
N ILE A 136 -1.59 3.51 4.04
CA ILE A 136 -2.70 4.19 3.37
C ILE A 136 -2.16 4.92 2.12
N ASP A 137 -3.04 5.27 1.20
CA ASP A 137 -2.64 5.92 -0.06
C ASP A 137 -2.09 7.34 0.19
N ARG A 138 -1.32 7.88 -0.76
CA ARG A 138 -0.80 9.24 -0.69
C ARG A 138 -1.90 10.26 -0.37
N ASP A 139 -3.00 10.19 -1.10
CA ASP A 139 -4.10 11.15 -1.00
C ASP A 139 -5.22 10.69 -0.04
N THR A 140 -4.96 9.69 0.79
CA THR A 140 -5.77 9.31 1.95
C THR A 140 -5.13 9.89 3.20
N SER A 141 -5.90 10.59 4.01
CA SER A 141 -5.47 11.11 5.31
C SER A 141 -5.85 10.16 6.45
N GLY A 142 -5.33 10.43 7.65
CA GLY A 142 -5.76 9.79 8.89
C GLY A 142 -4.77 8.80 9.47
N LEU A 143 -5.26 7.97 10.37
CA LEU A 143 -4.46 7.16 11.28
C LEU A 143 -3.63 6.09 10.56
N LEU A 144 -2.35 6.04 10.94
CA LEU A 144 -1.40 5.01 10.57
C LEU A 144 -0.57 4.65 11.80
N ILE A 145 -0.44 3.34 12.09
CA ILE A 145 0.41 2.83 13.17
C ILE A 145 1.74 2.31 12.61
N ALA A 146 2.83 2.62 13.30
CA ALA A 146 4.15 2.09 13.05
C ALA A 146 4.74 1.46 14.31
N ALA A 147 5.60 0.47 14.13
CA ALA A 147 6.28 -0.25 15.21
C ALA A 147 7.65 0.38 15.51
N LYS A 148 7.91 0.69 16.77
CA LYS A 148 9.20 1.25 17.23
C LYS A 148 10.27 0.18 17.48
N ASN A 149 9.89 -1.09 17.56
CA ASN A 149 10.81 -2.22 17.71
C ASN A 149 10.28 -3.48 17.02
N ASP A 150 11.13 -4.49 16.89
CA ASP A 150 10.83 -5.73 16.16
C ASP A 150 9.75 -6.57 16.86
N TYR A 151 9.69 -6.54 18.19
CA TYR A 151 8.66 -7.24 18.97
C TYR A 151 7.26 -6.67 18.65
N ALA A 152 7.14 -5.36 18.70
CA ALA A 152 5.89 -4.68 18.36
C ALA A 152 5.51 -4.90 16.89
N HIS A 153 6.49 -4.92 15.99
CA HIS A 153 6.27 -5.19 14.58
C HIS A 153 5.64 -6.56 14.35
N GLN A 154 6.21 -7.62 14.96
CA GLN A 154 5.68 -8.98 14.82
C GLN A 154 4.26 -9.09 15.39
N ALA A 155 4.01 -8.50 16.56
CA ALA A 155 2.70 -8.50 17.20
C ALA A 155 1.64 -7.78 16.35
N LEU A 156 1.96 -6.60 15.80
CA LEU A 156 1.06 -5.85 14.92
C LEU A 156 0.85 -6.56 13.58
N ALA A 157 1.89 -7.18 13.02
CA ALA A 157 1.78 -7.96 11.79
C ALA A 157 0.84 -9.18 11.96
N THR A 158 0.90 -9.85 13.11
CA THR A 158 -0.03 -10.93 13.47
C THR A 158 -1.46 -10.42 13.53
N GLN A 159 -1.71 -9.28 14.20
CA GLN A 159 -3.04 -8.68 14.28
C GLN A 159 -3.59 -8.20 12.92
N LEU A 160 -2.72 -7.85 11.99
CA LEU A 160 -3.13 -7.55 10.62
C LEU A 160 -3.46 -8.82 9.82
N GLN A 161 -2.79 -9.92 10.12
CA GLN A 161 -3.00 -11.22 9.47
C GLN A 161 -4.28 -11.92 9.95
N ASP A 162 -4.56 -11.88 11.25
CA ASP A 162 -5.77 -12.47 11.86
C ASP A 162 -6.96 -11.50 11.88
N HIS A 163 -6.79 -10.29 11.32
CA HIS A 163 -7.81 -9.24 11.22
C HIS A 163 -8.30 -8.67 12.55
N SER A 164 -7.57 -8.86 13.65
CA SER A 164 -7.89 -8.33 14.98
C SER A 164 -7.53 -6.85 15.14
N LEU A 165 -6.62 -6.32 14.29
CA LEU A 165 -6.34 -4.89 14.18
C LEU A 165 -7.46 -4.20 13.40
N TYR A 166 -8.29 -3.45 14.11
CA TYR A 166 -9.46 -2.78 13.56
C TYR A 166 -9.07 -1.47 12.87
N ARG A 167 -9.56 -1.28 11.65
CA ARG A 167 -9.34 -0.08 10.83
C ARG A 167 -10.65 0.40 10.25
N GLU A 168 -11.01 1.62 10.61
CA GLU A 168 -12.23 2.26 10.16
C GLU A 168 -11.91 3.55 9.42
N TYR A 169 -12.61 3.74 8.33
CA TYR A 169 -12.47 4.89 7.45
C TYR A 169 -13.80 5.57 7.25
N GLU A 170 -13.79 6.88 7.04
CA GLU A 170 -14.92 7.60 6.49
C GLU A 170 -14.64 8.01 5.04
N ALA A 171 -15.66 7.93 4.19
CA ALA A 171 -15.54 8.26 2.78
C ALA A 171 -16.82 8.91 2.26
N VAL A 172 -16.68 9.76 1.23
CA VAL A 172 -17.81 10.21 0.43
C VAL A 172 -17.73 9.53 -0.93
N CYS A 173 -18.78 8.81 -1.31
CA CYS A 173 -18.90 8.18 -2.61
C CYS A 173 -19.91 8.90 -3.51
N VAL A 174 -19.75 8.74 -4.82
CA VAL A 174 -20.65 9.27 -5.84
C VAL A 174 -21.84 8.33 -6.01
N GLY A 175 -23.04 8.90 -6.09
CA GLY A 175 -24.29 8.18 -6.21
C GLY A 175 -24.96 7.88 -4.87
N GLY A 176 -26.24 7.56 -4.93
CA GLY A 176 -27.03 7.16 -3.76
C GLY A 176 -26.95 5.66 -3.55
N LEU A 177 -26.39 5.22 -2.45
CA LEU A 177 -26.47 3.83 -1.99
C LEU A 177 -27.89 3.58 -1.47
N ARG A 178 -28.57 2.53 -1.97
CA ARG A 178 -29.95 2.22 -1.57
C ARG A 178 -30.01 1.58 -0.19
N GLU A 179 -29.10 0.62 0.04
CA GLU A 179 -28.99 -0.11 1.30
C GLU A 179 -28.30 0.76 2.36
N ASP A 180 -28.58 0.51 3.65
CA ASP A 180 -27.95 1.22 4.77
C ASP A 180 -26.54 0.69 5.09
N GLY A 181 -26.18 -0.45 4.54
CA GLY A 181 -24.87 -1.08 4.69
C GLY A 181 -24.71 -2.28 3.79
N GLY A 182 -23.48 -2.74 3.66
CA GLY A 182 -23.18 -3.91 2.85
C GLY A 182 -21.72 -4.35 2.95
N THR A 183 -21.42 -5.41 2.24
CA THR A 183 -20.06 -5.98 2.18
C THR A 183 -19.67 -6.18 0.72
N VAL A 184 -18.45 -5.74 0.39
CA VAL A 184 -17.81 -6.10 -0.87
C VAL A 184 -16.71 -7.12 -0.54
N ASP A 185 -16.96 -8.37 -0.89
CA ASP A 185 -16.00 -9.48 -0.79
C ASP A 185 -15.56 -9.83 -2.22
N ALA A 186 -14.47 -9.22 -2.66
CA ALA A 186 -14.00 -9.37 -4.02
C ALA A 186 -12.47 -9.27 -4.09
N PRO A 187 -11.78 -10.27 -4.67
CA PRO A 187 -10.32 -10.29 -4.70
C PRO A 187 -9.74 -9.15 -5.54
N ILE A 188 -8.67 -8.54 -5.07
CA ILE A 188 -8.01 -7.41 -5.73
C ILE A 188 -6.68 -7.85 -6.34
N GLY A 189 -6.52 -7.57 -7.62
CA GLY A 189 -5.32 -7.77 -8.40
C GLY A 189 -4.86 -6.49 -9.10
N ARG A 190 -3.71 -6.56 -9.76
CA ARG A 190 -3.21 -5.45 -10.58
C ARG A 190 -3.98 -5.39 -11.89
N HIS A 191 -4.40 -4.19 -12.30
CA HIS A 191 -5.11 -4.01 -13.57
C HIS A 191 -4.23 -4.49 -14.75
N PRO A 192 -4.76 -5.28 -15.69
CA PRO A 192 -3.96 -5.96 -16.72
C PRO A 192 -3.22 -5.02 -17.66
N THR A 193 -3.78 -3.86 -17.95
CA THR A 193 -3.23 -2.89 -18.91
C THR A 193 -2.77 -1.58 -18.29
N ASP A 194 -3.38 -1.12 -17.21
CA ASP A 194 -3.03 0.13 -16.53
C ASP A 194 -2.25 -0.15 -15.24
N ARG A 195 -0.92 0.02 -15.29
CA ARG A 195 -0.03 -0.24 -14.14
C ARG A 195 -0.29 0.63 -12.91
N LYS A 196 -1.01 1.74 -13.05
CA LYS A 196 -1.36 2.64 -11.93
C LYS A 196 -2.63 2.20 -11.20
N LYS A 197 -3.38 1.25 -11.77
CA LYS A 197 -4.65 0.76 -11.23
C LYS A 197 -4.55 -0.62 -10.62
N MET A 198 -5.44 -0.84 -9.66
CA MET A 198 -5.86 -2.15 -9.20
C MET A 198 -7.26 -2.42 -9.76
N CYS A 199 -7.71 -3.66 -9.73
CA CYS A 199 -9.07 -4.04 -10.13
C CYS A 199 -9.53 -5.26 -9.33
N VAL A 200 -10.83 -5.52 -9.34
CA VAL A 200 -11.35 -6.83 -8.93
C VAL A 200 -10.85 -7.86 -9.94
N ASP A 201 -10.16 -8.87 -9.45
CA ASP A 201 -9.55 -9.93 -10.27
C ASP A 201 -9.84 -11.29 -9.65
N TRP A 202 -10.88 -11.93 -10.12
CA TRP A 202 -11.33 -13.24 -9.63
C TRP A 202 -10.37 -14.39 -9.95
N LYS A 203 -9.46 -14.19 -10.88
CA LYS A 203 -8.52 -15.23 -11.32
C LYS A 203 -7.20 -15.22 -10.55
N ASN A 204 -6.63 -14.03 -10.32
CA ASN A 204 -5.29 -13.88 -9.77
C ASN A 204 -5.25 -12.88 -8.60
N GLY A 205 -6.39 -12.31 -8.22
CA GLY A 205 -6.49 -11.33 -7.12
C GLY A 205 -6.27 -11.98 -5.76
N ARG A 206 -5.85 -11.16 -4.81
CA ARG A 206 -5.75 -11.55 -3.40
C ARG A 206 -7.09 -11.28 -2.71
N PRO A 207 -7.58 -12.16 -1.81
CA PRO A 207 -8.79 -11.93 -1.04
C PRO A 207 -8.83 -10.53 -0.41
N ALA A 208 -9.97 -9.88 -0.52
CA ALA A 208 -10.17 -8.54 0.01
C ALA A 208 -11.64 -8.37 0.41
N VAL A 209 -11.85 -7.88 1.65
CA VAL A 209 -13.19 -7.68 2.22
C VAL A 209 -13.29 -6.27 2.81
N THR A 210 -14.32 -5.53 2.37
CA THR A 210 -14.67 -4.20 2.85
C THR A 210 -16.14 -4.17 3.25
N HIS A 211 -16.42 -3.86 4.52
CA HIS A 211 -17.78 -3.58 5.01
C HIS A 211 -18.00 -2.07 4.93
N TRP A 212 -19.21 -1.66 4.56
CA TRP A 212 -19.60 -0.26 4.55
C TRP A 212 -20.96 -0.06 5.20
N THR A 213 -21.15 1.11 5.81
CA THR A 213 -22.40 1.54 6.43
C THR A 213 -22.64 3.00 6.07
N VAL A 214 -23.88 3.35 5.73
CA VAL A 214 -24.26 4.72 5.40
C VAL A 214 -24.34 5.54 6.69
N LEU A 215 -23.67 6.69 6.67
CA LEU A 215 -23.75 7.69 7.74
C LEU A 215 -24.74 8.81 7.38
N GLU A 216 -24.68 9.28 6.13
CA GLU A 216 -25.56 10.36 5.66
C GLU A 216 -25.76 10.27 4.13
N ARG A 217 -26.97 10.57 3.64
CA ARG A 217 -27.30 10.60 2.22
C ARG A 217 -27.53 12.02 1.74
N PHE A 218 -27.01 12.32 0.55
CA PHE A 218 -27.16 13.60 -0.13
C PHE A 218 -27.64 13.40 -1.56
N PRO A 219 -28.19 14.40 -2.24
CA PRO A 219 -28.49 14.33 -3.66
C PRO A 219 -27.25 13.98 -4.49
N GLY A 220 -27.21 12.75 -5.02
CA GLY A 220 -26.13 12.25 -5.85
C GLY A 220 -24.85 11.83 -5.12
N TYR A 221 -24.82 11.80 -3.77
CA TYR A 221 -23.66 11.40 -2.97
C TYR A 221 -24.08 10.65 -1.70
N THR A 222 -23.17 9.88 -1.15
CA THR A 222 -23.37 9.19 0.13
C THR A 222 -22.11 9.26 0.99
N HIS A 223 -22.25 9.70 2.23
CA HIS A 223 -21.21 9.62 3.26
C HIS A 223 -21.31 8.24 3.92
N ILE A 224 -20.21 7.52 3.95
CA ILE A 224 -20.14 6.16 4.45
C ILE A 224 -18.99 5.96 5.42
N GLN A 225 -19.17 5.04 6.33
CA GLN A 225 -18.12 4.41 7.11
C GLN A 225 -17.68 3.12 6.43
N CYS A 226 -16.38 2.85 6.38
CA CYS A 226 -15.83 1.61 5.85
C CYS A 226 -14.99 0.91 6.90
N ARG A 227 -15.24 -0.38 7.13
CA ARG A 227 -14.40 -1.26 7.97
C ARG A 227 -13.67 -2.27 7.08
N LEU A 228 -12.37 -2.40 7.32
CA LEU A 228 -11.51 -3.30 6.55
C LEU A 228 -11.17 -4.57 7.35
N GLU A 229 -11.35 -5.75 6.75
CA GLU A 229 -10.71 -6.97 7.21
C GLU A 229 -9.30 -7.08 6.62
N THR A 230 -9.15 -6.84 5.35
CA THR A 230 -7.88 -6.87 4.61
C THR A 230 -7.39 -5.46 4.29
N GLY A 231 -6.12 -5.32 3.85
CA GLY A 231 -5.53 -4.02 3.49
C GLY A 231 -4.82 -4.06 2.13
N ARG A 232 -5.55 -4.33 1.04
CA ARG A 232 -4.97 -4.33 -0.31
C ARG A 232 -4.82 -2.92 -0.83
N THR A 233 -3.86 -2.74 -1.74
CA THR A 233 -3.64 -1.44 -2.40
C THR A 233 -4.92 -0.92 -3.02
N HIS A 234 -5.31 0.33 -2.71
CA HIS A 234 -6.52 1.00 -3.19
C HIS A 234 -7.85 0.27 -2.86
N GLN A 235 -7.89 -0.59 -1.82
CA GLN A 235 -8.98 -1.52 -1.60
C GLN A 235 -10.36 -0.86 -1.56
N ILE A 236 -10.60 0.11 -0.67
CA ILE A 236 -11.90 0.82 -0.57
C ILE A 236 -12.26 1.46 -1.92
N ARG A 237 -11.30 2.09 -2.58
CA ARG A 237 -11.47 2.79 -3.86
C ARG A 237 -11.91 1.82 -4.97
N VAL A 238 -11.25 0.67 -5.08
CA VAL A 238 -11.59 -0.39 -6.05
C VAL A 238 -12.94 -1.01 -5.73
N HIS A 239 -13.20 -1.36 -4.48
CA HIS A 239 -14.43 -2.00 -4.07
C HIS A 239 -15.65 -1.10 -4.31
N LEU A 240 -15.61 0.16 -3.87
CA LEU A 240 -16.72 1.08 -4.08
C LEU A 240 -16.92 1.39 -5.57
N ALA A 241 -15.85 1.53 -6.35
CA ALA A 241 -15.96 1.70 -7.79
C ALA A 241 -16.54 0.45 -8.48
N SER A 242 -16.23 -0.77 -8.02
CA SER A 242 -16.74 -2.01 -8.62
C SER A 242 -18.25 -2.20 -8.44
N ILE A 243 -18.83 -1.57 -7.42
CA ILE A 243 -20.30 -1.54 -7.20
C ILE A 243 -20.96 -0.29 -7.76
N GLY A 244 -20.25 0.51 -8.58
CA GLY A 244 -20.80 1.70 -9.25
C GLY A 244 -20.75 2.99 -8.42
N HIS A 245 -20.13 2.99 -7.25
CA HIS A 245 -20.05 4.11 -6.32
C HIS A 245 -18.61 4.55 -6.02
N PRO A 246 -17.84 5.04 -7.03
CA PRO A 246 -16.46 5.48 -6.81
C PRO A 246 -16.41 6.62 -5.79
N LEU A 247 -15.28 6.78 -5.11
CA LEU A 247 -15.11 7.85 -4.14
C LEU A 247 -15.07 9.22 -4.81
N LEU A 248 -15.65 10.20 -4.16
CA LEU A 248 -15.63 11.60 -4.61
C LEU A 248 -14.17 12.10 -4.68
N GLY A 249 -13.79 12.72 -5.79
CA GLY A 249 -12.44 13.22 -6.04
C GLY A 249 -11.44 12.16 -6.49
N ASP A 250 -11.82 10.88 -6.59
CA ASP A 250 -10.94 9.83 -7.10
C ASP A 250 -10.85 9.89 -8.63
N VAL A 251 -9.77 10.49 -9.15
CA VAL A 251 -9.53 10.63 -10.60
C VAL A 251 -9.03 9.34 -11.26
N VAL A 252 -8.70 8.31 -10.47
CA VAL A 252 -8.23 7.01 -10.96
C VAL A 252 -9.40 6.07 -11.21
N TYR A 253 -10.35 5.98 -10.29
CA TYR A 253 -11.48 5.04 -10.33
C TYR A 253 -12.83 5.72 -10.58
N GLY A 254 -12.91 7.04 -10.41
CA GLY A 254 -14.12 7.84 -10.60
C GLY A 254 -14.03 8.79 -11.78
N ALA A 255 -14.57 9.99 -11.59
CA ALA A 255 -14.55 11.04 -12.60
C ALA A 255 -13.13 11.55 -12.86
N LYS A 256 -12.74 11.66 -14.13
CA LYS A 256 -11.39 12.12 -14.52
C LYS A 256 -11.08 13.58 -14.15
N LYS A 257 -12.11 14.39 -13.90
CA LYS A 257 -11.93 15.81 -13.52
C LYS A 257 -11.75 15.93 -12.02
N PRO A 258 -10.69 16.64 -11.57
CA PRO A 258 -10.51 16.94 -10.15
C PRO A 258 -11.72 17.69 -9.57
N VAL A 259 -12.02 17.42 -8.31
CA VAL A 259 -13.04 18.15 -7.56
C VAL A 259 -12.40 19.32 -6.83
N PRO A 260 -12.85 20.57 -7.02
CA PRO A 260 -12.28 21.72 -6.33
C PRO A 260 -12.29 21.56 -4.81
N GLY A 261 -11.11 21.74 -4.19
CA GLY A 261 -10.92 21.58 -2.76
C GLY A 261 -10.53 20.16 -2.31
N LEU A 262 -10.44 19.19 -3.24
CA LEU A 262 -9.92 17.86 -2.98
C LEU A 262 -8.59 17.63 -3.73
N ALA A 263 -7.56 17.18 -3.01
CA ALA A 263 -6.29 16.77 -3.61
C ALA A 263 -6.37 15.37 -4.25
N GLY A 264 -7.41 14.60 -3.92
CA GLY A 264 -7.65 13.23 -4.37
C GLY A 264 -8.97 12.70 -3.83
N GLN A 265 -9.05 11.39 -3.58
CA GLN A 265 -10.23 10.73 -3.04
C GLN A 265 -10.63 11.28 -1.65
N CYS A 266 -11.93 11.54 -1.44
CA CYS A 266 -12.49 11.89 -0.15
C CYS A 266 -12.57 10.63 0.72
N LEU A 267 -11.44 10.33 1.40
CA LEU A 267 -11.22 9.14 2.21
C LEU A 267 -10.29 9.47 3.38
N HIS A 268 -10.70 9.08 4.58
CA HIS A 268 -9.99 9.36 5.82
C HIS A 268 -9.98 8.16 6.76
N ALA A 269 -8.81 7.75 7.24
CA ALA A 269 -8.65 6.69 8.25
C ALA A 269 -8.99 7.26 9.63
N ARG A 270 -10.23 7.04 10.06
CA ARG A 270 -10.89 7.72 11.18
C ARG A 270 -10.58 7.13 12.54
N ARG A 271 -10.60 5.78 12.63
CA ARG A 271 -10.42 5.04 13.88
C ARG A 271 -9.50 3.85 13.66
N LEU A 272 -8.63 3.61 14.63
CA LEU A 272 -7.74 2.47 14.69
C LEU A 272 -7.83 1.85 16.09
N SER A 273 -7.98 0.51 16.17
CA SER A 273 -7.94 -0.21 17.44
C SER A 273 -7.06 -1.45 17.31
N PHE A 274 -6.17 -1.62 18.26
CA PHE A 274 -5.20 -2.72 18.29
C PHE A 274 -4.99 -3.22 19.72
N VAL A 275 -4.50 -4.43 19.86
CA VAL A 275 -4.02 -4.95 21.14
C VAL A 275 -2.57 -4.49 21.29
N HIS A 276 -2.29 -3.79 22.39
CA HIS A 276 -0.94 -3.27 22.64
C HIS A 276 0.06 -4.41 22.76
N PRO A 277 1.17 -4.39 22.03
CA PRO A 277 2.11 -5.51 21.95
C PRO A 277 2.62 -5.99 23.32
N ARG A 278 2.91 -5.07 24.22
CA ARG A 278 3.51 -5.36 25.52
C ARG A 278 2.49 -5.59 26.63
N THR A 279 1.47 -4.75 26.72
CA THR A 279 0.50 -4.81 27.82
C THR A 279 -0.64 -5.80 27.58
N GLY A 280 -0.92 -6.14 26.30
CA GLY A 280 -2.07 -6.96 25.93
C GLY A 280 -3.41 -6.21 26.01
N GLU A 281 -3.42 -4.95 26.41
CA GLU A 281 -4.63 -4.13 26.50
C GLU A 281 -5.06 -3.64 25.12
N ARG A 282 -6.37 -3.46 24.94
CA ARG A 282 -6.90 -2.88 23.69
C ARG A 282 -6.83 -1.36 23.73
N VAL A 283 -6.04 -0.81 22.83
CA VAL A 283 -5.92 0.63 22.60
C VAL A 283 -6.78 1.02 21.40
N THR A 284 -7.61 2.06 21.58
CA THR A 284 -8.42 2.63 20.50
C THR A 284 -8.11 4.11 20.39
N VAL A 285 -7.77 4.55 19.19
CA VAL A 285 -7.46 5.94 18.86
C VAL A 285 -8.33 6.43 17.71
N GLU A 286 -8.69 7.70 17.76
CA GLU A 286 -9.48 8.38 16.75
C GLU A 286 -8.83 9.73 16.39
N CYS A 287 -9.00 10.16 15.16
CA CYS A 287 -8.64 11.51 14.75
C CYS A 287 -9.84 12.22 14.11
N PRO A 288 -9.99 13.55 14.27
CA PRO A 288 -11.10 14.28 13.70
C PRO A 288 -11.04 14.26 12.15
N LEU A 289 -12.20 14.42 11.51
CA LEU A 289 -12.23 14.63 10.07
C LEU A 289 -11.45 15.90 9.70
N PRO A 290 -10.57 15.84 8.69
CA PRO A 290 -9.80 17.01 8.28
C PRO A 290 -10.67 18.08 7.61
N ALA A 291 -10.21 19.31 7.60
CA ALA A 291 -10.94 20.47 7.10
C ALA A 291 -11.51 20.28 5.68
N TYR A 292 -10.73 19.64 4.78
CA TYR A 292 -11.22 19.37 3.42
C TYR A 292 -12.45 18.47 3.42
N PHE A 293 -12.50 17.46 4.30
CA PHE A 293 -13.58 16.50 4.39
C PHE A 293 -14.84 17.16 4.98
N THR A 294 -14.70 17.90 6.07
CA THR A 294 -15.81 18.63 6.69
C THR A 294 -16.40 19.68 5.76
N GLN A 295 -15.55 20.39 4.98
CA GLN A 295 -16.02 21.32 3.94
C GLN A 295 -16.82 20.61 2.83
N VAL A 296 -16.42 19.40 2.42
CA VAL A 296 -17.21 18.58 1.48
C VAL A 296 -18.58 18.28 2.07
N LEU A 297 -18.66 17.76 3.29
CA LEU A 297 -19.95 17.43 3.93
C LEU A 297 -20.83 18.67 4.07
N THR A 298 -20.26 19.81 4.47
CA THR A 298 -21.00 21.07 4.57
C THR A 298 -21.57 21.47 3.21
N LYS A 299 -20.78 21.43 2.14
CA LYS A 299 -21.29 21.74 0.79
C LYS A 299 -22.39 20.80 0.34
N LEU A 300 -22.28 19.50 0.61
CA LEU A 300 -23.28 18.50 0.24
C LEU A 300 -24.59 18.70 0.99
N ARG A 301 -24.56 19.12 2.25
CA ARG A 301 -25.75 19.48 3.05
C ARG A 301 -26.49 20.67 2.50
N HIS A 302 -25.82 21.57 1.78
CA HIS A 302 -26.44 22.72 1.12
C HIS A 302 -26.95 22.44 -0.30
N LEU A 303 -26.80 21.20 -0.82
CA LEU A 303 -27.38 20.78 -2.08
C LEU A 303 -28.88 20.38 -1.95
N VAL A 304 -29.41 20.42 -0.75
CA VAL A 304 -30.82 20.06 -0.43
C VAL A 304 -31.73 21.24 -0.76
#